data_fcd58c557658833c13232769a5d88254
#
_entry.id   fcd58c557658833c13232769a5d88254
#
_cell.length_a   1.000
_cell.length_b   1.000
_cell.length_c   1.000
_cell.angle_alpha   90.00
_cell.angle_beta   90.00
_cell.angle_gamma   90.00
#
_symmetry.space_group_name_H-M   'P 1'
#
loop_
_entity.id
_entity.type
_entity.pdbx_description
1 polymer ?
#
loop_
_entity_poly.entity_id
_entity_poly.type
_entity_poly.pdbx_seq_one_letter_code
_entity_poly.pdbx_strand_id
1 'polypeptide(L)'
;ARIGLKQGLLMLLSGQKCGVRSALKKGLIDEIVPKAILFQVACDYIYGNTPALRNVKNRYQKWVLKRENITWFRRYLIEQIEQQVWLKAFDNYPATKAILTLFKQRQENQPSAESECFAKLFQDKTSKVLRKVERTNREMRHQYHDLQDAGEIKKVAVLGSGFMGAGIAYITAARASLPVRIKDINPDGVQKALRLSYLLLQKEVELGHLPYGKLLQKIYLISGGERFIGKQRADIVIEAVYEDLQLKQNLIEESENYYDNDTIFASNTLTLSIAEIASKAQRPQNVIGVHYFTPVNQRRMVEIVPHQTTSQATIAKAIKLVIEQGQVPLLVKDSPGFFINRILIPYLLEAYYCVLDGEAVGTIDRALQEFGFGIGPLAMIDEMGLDILIKALPKLERCFGGRFAPPKKVDNLLLNDRKGRKNRRGFYLYHSRTGDRTQVDKSIYQVLEITVENNLEPEQIVRRCILMMLNEAAYCLQENIITNQNEGNVASVLGMFFPEFRGGIYAYLDEIGAQTIVAELMLMVEQHGERFQPCEWLVTRAAQQAEAAA
;
A
#
# COMPACT_ATOMS: atom_id res chain seq x y z
N ALA A 1 -19.89 -19.58 18.08
CA ALA A 1 -21.21 -19.82 18.67
C ALA A 1 -22.09 -18.57 18.79
N ARG A 2 -21.62 -17.41 19.32
CA ARG A 2 -22.48 -16.22 19.56
C ARG A 2 -23.02 -15.56 18.28
N ILE A 3 -22.19 -15.43 17.27
CA ILE A 3 -22.51 -14.65 16.03
C ILE A 3 -22.84 -15.53 14.82
N GLY A 4 -22.79 -16.85 14.99
CA GLY A 4 -23.00 -17.84 13.93
C GLY A 4 -21.73 -18.22 13.17
N LEU A 5 -21.79 -19.35 12.47
CA LEU A 5 -20.66 -19.95 11.77
C LEU A 5 -20.10 -19.01 10.69
N LYS A 6 -20.97 -18.55 9.78
CA LYS A 6 -20.55 -17.74 8.64
C LYS A 6 -19.84 -16.45 9.08
N GLN A 7 -20.44 -15.68 9.99
CA GLN A 7 -19.83 -14.42 10.44
C GLN A 7 -18.59 -14.66 11.29
N GLY A 8 -18.61 -15.67 12.18
CA GLY A 8 -17.46 -16.02 13.00
C GLY A 8 -16.27 -16.45 12.17
N LEU A 9 -16.48 -17.34 11.21
CA LEU A 9 -15.42 -17.85 10.33
C LEU A 9 -14.84 -16.74 9.46
N LEU A 10 -15.68 -15.88 8.85
CA LEU A 10 -15.19 -14.74 8.06
C LEU A 10 -14.38 -13.75 8.90
N MET A 11 -14.77 -13.50 10.16
CA MET A 11 -13.98 -12.64 11.04
C MET A 11 -12.62 -13.26 11.39
N LEU A 12 -12.56 -14.56 11.66
CA LEU A 12 -11.32 -15.27 11.96
C LEU A 12 -10.37 -15.27 10.74
N LEU A 13 -10.89 -15.58 9.56
CA LEU A 13 -10.11 -15.67 8.33
C LEU A 13 -9.62 -14.30 7.82
N SER A 14 -10.42 -13.24 8.01
CA SER A 14 -10.04 -11.90 7.56
C SER A 14 -9.10 -11.17 8.51
N GLY A 15 -9.04 -11.55 9.79
CA GLY A 15 -8.31 -10.83 10.83
C GLY A 15 -8.76 -9.37 11.02
N GLN A 16 -9.89 -8.96 10.42
CA GLN A 16 -10.34 -7.58 10.45
C GLN A 16 -10.82 -7.16 11.85
N LYS A 17 -10.35 -6.00 12.26
CA LYS A 17 -10.82 -5.37 13.50
C LYS A 17 -12.30 -5.02 13.38
N CYS A 18 -13.08 -5.32 14.43
CA CYS A 18 -14.49 -5.01 14.50
C CYS A 18 -14.71 -3.84 15.45
N GLY A 19 -15.30 -2.75 14.96
CA GLY A 19 -15.66 -1.61 15.81
C GLY A 19 -16.73 -1.99 16.84
N VAL A 20 -16.74 -1.31 18.00
CA VAL A 20 -17.58 -1.66 19.18
C VAL A 20 -19.07 -1.71 18.83
N ARG A 21 -19.58 -0.74 18.06
CA ARG A 21 -20.99 -0.73 17.60
C ARG A 21 -21.32 -1.89 16.67
N SER A 22 -20.39 -2.23 15.77
CA SER A 22 -20.54 -3.38 14.88
C SER A 22 -20.51 -4.69 15.66
N ALA A 23 -19.65 -4.79 16.68
CA ALA A 23 -19.57 -5.93 17.59
C ALA A 23 -20.88 -6.13 18.35
N LEU A 24 -21.48 -5.03 18.88
CA LEU A 24 -22.79 -5.06 19.53
C LEU A 24 -23.90 -5.50 18.56
N LYS A 25 -23.95 -4.89 17.36
CA LYS A 25 -24.95 -5.23 16.32
C LYS A 25 -24.85 -6.68 15.87
N LYS A 26 -23.65 -7.23 15.80
CA LYS A 26 -23.40 -8.64 15.47
C LYS A 26 -23.69 -9.59 16.65
N GLY A 27 -23.81 -9.08 17.86
CA GLY A 27 -23.99 -9.88 19.08
C GLY A 27 -22.71 -10.52 19.61
N LEU A 28 -21.55 -9.96 19.25
CA LEU A 28 -20.25 -10.38 19.78
C LEU A 28 -20.06 -9.92 21.22
N ILE A 29 -20.53 -8.72 21.55
CA ILE A 29 -20.57 -8.12 22.90
C ILE A 29 -22.03 -7.83 23.29
N ASP A 30 -22.28 -7.70 24.58
CA ASP A 30 -23.61 -7.51 25.12
C ASP A 30 -23.99 -6.04 25.26
N GLU A 31 -23.04 -5.21 25.68
CA GLU A 31 -23.26 -3.78 25.96
C GLU A 31 -22.03 -2.94 25.65
N ILE A 32 -22.23 -1.64 25.44
CA ILE A 32 -21.18 -0.63 25.29
C ILE A 32 -21.34 0.37 26.43
N VAL A 33 -20.34 0.46 27.28
CA VAL A 33 -20.35 1.37 28.45
C VAL A 33 -19.11 2.26 28.45
N PRO A 34 -19.15 3.45 29.08
CA PRO A 34 -17.98 4.28 29.30
C PRO A 34 -16.88 3.52 30.05
N LYS A 35 -15.62 3.77 29.72
CA LYS A 35 -14.45 3.10 30.33
C LYS A 35 -14.49 3.20 31.89
N ALA A 36 -14.92 4.34 32.42
CA ALA A 36 -14.95 4.60 33.87
C ALA A 36 -15.83 3.63 34.67
N ILE A 37 -16.92 3.10 34.07
CA ILE A 37 -17.85 2.20 34.74
C ILE A 37 -17.78 0.76 34.22
N LEU A 38 -16.87 0.46 33.31
CA LEU A 38 -16.77 -0.87 32.68
C LEU A 38 -16.60 -1.99 33.68
N PHE A 39 -15.73 -1.79 34.68
CA PHE A 39 -15.47 -2.80 35.71
C PHE A 39 -16.71 -3.05 36.58
N GLN A 40 -17.39 -1.99 37.01
CA GLN A 40 -18.60 -2.09 37.81
C GLN A 40 -19.70 -2.85 37.07
N VAL A 41 -19.97 -2.47 35.80
CA VAL A 41 -20.98 -3.15 34.98
C VAL A 41 -20.62 -4.61 34.74
N ALA A 42 -19.35 -4.94 34.54
CA ALA A 42 -18.90 -6.33 34.41
C ALA A 42 -19.16 -7.13 35.70
N CYS A 43 -18.90 -6.56 36.87
CA CYS A 43 -19.22 -7.18 38.16
C CYS A 43 -20.73 -7.39 38.32
N ASP A 44 -21.55 -6.41 37.94
CA ASP A 44 -23.00 -6.52 38.02
C ASP A 44 -23.57 -7.67 37.17
N TYR A 45 -22.98 -7.89 35.97
CA TYR A 45 -23.31 -9.06 35.16
C TYR A 45 -22.87 -10.39 35.80
N ILE A 46 -21.70 -10.44 36.42
CA ILE A 46 -21.17 -11.65 37.08
C ILE A 46 -22.02 -12.01 38.29
N TYR A 47 -22.37 -11.01 39.10
CA TYR A 47 -23.18 -11.21 40.32
C TYR A 47 -24.67 -11.34 40.05
N GLY A 48 -25.12 -11.24 38.79
CA GLY A 48 -26.52 -11.38 38.42
C GLY A 48 -27.40 -10.17 38.77
N ASN A 49 -26.79 -9.04 39.14
CA ASN A 49 -27.51 -7.80 39.46
C ASN A 49 -28.13 -7.16 38.20
N THR A 50 -27.59 -7.45 37.03
CA THR A 50 -28.11 -7.01 35.74
C THR A 50 -28.49 -8.22 34.90
N PRO A 51 -29.74 -8.32 34.40
CA PRO A 51 -30.11 -9.41 33.50
C PRO A 51 -29.30 -9.30 32.20
N ALA A 52 -28.68 -10.40 31.80
CA ALA A 52 -27.92 -10.44 30.53
C ALA A 52 -28.83 -9.94 29.40
N LEU A 53 -28.47 -8.81 28.78
CA LEU A 53 -29.18 -8.28 27.64
C LEU A 53 -29.13 -9.33 26.53
N ARG A 54 -30.17 -10.14 26.40
CA ARG A 54 -30.32 -11.09 25.31
C ARG A 54 -30.48 -10.28 24.04
N ASN A 55 -29.40 -10.16 23.27
CA ASN A 55 -29.47 -9.64 21.90
C ASN A 55 -30.60 -10.39 21.17
N VAL A 56 -31.71 -9.71 20.94
CA VAL A 56 -32.91 -10.30 20.34
C VAL A 56 -32.58 -10.56 18.87
N LYS A 57 -32.03 -11.75 18.64
CA LYS A 57 -31.81 -12.23 17.27
C LYS A 57 -33.15 -12.26 16.56
N ASN A 58 -33.26 -11.68 15.39
CA ASN A 58 -34.47 -11.73 14.58
C ASN A 58 -34.81 -13.20 14.21
N ARG A 59 -36.03 -13.46 13.76
CA ARG A 59 -36.51 -14.80 13.37
C ARG A 59 -35.60 -15.50 12.37
N TYR A 60 -35.06 -14.76 11.40
CA TYR A 60 -34.15 -15.25 10.37
C TYR A 60 -32.80 -15.66 10.97
N GLN A 61 -32.20 -14.84 11.83
CA GLN A 61 -30.94 -15.18 12.50
C GLN A 61 -31.07 -16.44 13.38
N LYS A 62 -32.17 -16.58 14.11
CA LYS A 62 -32.45 -17.79 14.89
C LYS A 62 -32.61 -19.03 13.99
N TRP A 63 -33.25 -18.89 12.84
CA TRP A 63 -33.44 -19.94 11.87
C TRP A 63 -32.11 -20.39 11.23
N VAL A 64 -31.24 -19.43 10.82
CA VAL A 64 -29.90 -19.72 10.29
C VAL A 64 -29.07 -20.47 11.31
N LEU A 65 -28.99 -20.01 12.55
CA LEU A 65 -28.24 -20.65 13.63
C LEU A 65 -28.68 -22.07 13.94
N LYS A 66 -29.99 -22.37 13.84
CA LYS A 66 -30.48 -23.74 13.97
C LYS A 66 -29.99 -24.64 12.84
N ARG A 67 -29.94 -24.12 11.60
CA ARG A 67 -29.50 -24.89 10.42
C ARG A 67 -27.99 -25.09 10.35
N GLU A 68 -27.19 -24.16 10.90
CA GLU A 68 -25.74 -24.31 10.98
C GLU A 68 -25.28 -25.58 11.70
N ASN A 69 -26.14 -26.17 12.55
CA ASN A 69 -25.89 -27.46 13.20
C ASN A 69 -26.17 -28.67 12.31
N ILE A 70 -26.88 -28.50 11.19
CA ILE A 70 -27.15 -29.55 10.22
C ILE A 70 -25.89 -29.80 9.41
N THR A 71 -25.40 -31.01 9.37
CA THR A 71 -24.11 -31.38 8.82
C THR A 71 -23.92 -30.96 7.36
N TRP A 72 -24.91 -31.20 6.50
CA TRP A 72 -24.81 -30.84 5.09
C TRP A 72 -24.80 -29.31 4.86
N PHE A 73 -25.63 -28.55 5.62
CA PHE A 73 -25.72 -27.09 5.49
C PHE A 73 -24.44 -26.41 6.01
N ARG A 74 -23.90 -26.93 7.12
CA ARG A 74 -22.62 -26.49 7.68
C ARG A 74 -21.49 -26.71 6.68
N ARG A 75 -21.41 -27.90 6.08
CA ARG A 75 -20.40 -28.22 5.06
C ARG A 75 -20.51 -27.28 3.87
N TYR A 76 -21.70 -27.07 3.34
CA TYR A 76 -21.95 -26.13 2.24
C TYR A 76 -21.46 -24.71 2.57
N LEU A 77 -21.75 -24.19 3.77
CA LEU A 77 -21.29 -22.85 4.18
C LEU A 77 -19.76 -22.76 4.26
N ILE A 78 -19.10 -23.78 4.78
CA ILE A 78 -17.64 -23.82 4.88
C ILE A 78 -17.02 -23.87 3.48
N GLU A 79 -17.52 -24.69 2.59
CA GLU A 79 -17.06 -24.80 1.19
C GLU A 79 -17.21 -23.49 0.43
N GLN A 80 -18.33 -22.77 0.59
CA GLN A 80 -18.54 -21.45 -0.01
C GLN A 80 -17.51 -20.41 0.51
N ILE A 81 -17.21 -20.44 1.81
CA ILE A 81 -16.23 -19.55 2.42
C ILE A 81 -14.82 -19.92 1.95
N GLU A 82 -14.51 -21.21 1.91
CA GLU A 82 -13.22 -21.72 1.44
C GLU A 82 -12.93 -21.26 0.01
N GLN A 83 -13.87 -21.39 -0.91
CA GLN A 83 -13.73 -20.90 -2.28
C GLN A 83 -13.45 -19.40 -2.33
N GLN A 84 -14.19 -18.58 -1.55
CA GLN A 84 -13.98 -17.13 -1.50
C GLN A 84 -12.61 -16.75 -0.93
N VAL A 85 -12.11 -17.49 0.04
CA VAL A 85 -10.81 -17.25 0.68
C VAL A 85 -9.69 -17.77 -0.22
N TRP A 86 -9.87 -18.93 -0.85
CA TRP A 86 -8.87 -19.52 -1.75
C TRP A 86 -8.56 -18.59 -2.93
N LEU A 87 -9.59 -17.98 -3.54
CA LEU A 87 -9.43 -16.97 -4.62
C LEU A 87 -8.60 -15.74 -4.23
N LYS A 88 -8.40 -15.49 -2.91
CA LYS A 88 -7.63 -14.34 -2.42
C LYS A 88 -6.28 -14.71 -1.82
N ALA A 89 -6.18 -15.90 -1.26
CA ALA A 89 -5.02 -16.33 -0.49
C ALA A 89 -4.14 -17.36 -1.20
N PHE A 90 -4.63 -18.00 -2.26
CA PHE A 90 -3.92 -18.99 -3.07
C PHE A 90 -3.10 -20.00 -2.23
N ASP A 91 -3.66 -20.48 -1.12
CA ASP A 91 -3.00 -21.40 -0.17
C ASP A 91 -1.71 -20.88 0.51
N ASN A 92 -1.38 -19.60 0.35
CA ASN A 92 -0.14 -18.98 0.86
C ASN A 92 -0.13 -18.75 2.39
N TYR A 93 -1.27 -18.96 3.05
CA TYR A 93 -1.42 -18.72 4.50
C TYR A 93 -1.83 -19.98 5.24
N PRO A 94 -0.88 -20.73 5.84
CA PRO A 94 -1.17 -21.99 6.56
C PRO A 94 -2.24 -21.84 7.65
N ALA A 95 -2.31 -20.67 8.30
CA ALA A 95 -3.32 -20.39 9.32
C ALA A 95 -4.76 -20.45 8.77
N THR A 96 -4.98 -19.98 7.55
CA THR A 96 -6.29 -20.04 6.88
C THR A 96 -6.75 -21.48 6.72
N LYS A 97 -5.87 -22.35 6.22
CA LYS A 97 -6.13 -23.79 6.01
C LYS A 97 -6.39 -24.49 7.34
N ALA A 98 -5.59 -24.17 8.36
CA ALA A 98 -5.73 -24.75 9.69
C ALA A 98 -7.08 -24.39 10.34
N ILE A 99 -7.49 -23.10 10.28
CA ILE A 99 -8.80 -22.65 10.77
C ILE A 99 -9.92 -23.41 10.06
N LEU A 100 -9.89 -23.47 8.72
CA LEU A 100 -10.91 -24.20 7.94
C LEU A 100 -10.98 -25.68 8.32
N THR A 101 -9.82 -26.32 8.54
CA THR A 101 -9.73 -27.72 8.96
C THR A 101 -10.38 -27.96 10.32
N LEU A 102 -10.08 -27.12 11.33
CA LEU A 102 -10.72 -27.21 12.65
C LEU A 102 -12.24 -27.11 12.55
N PHE A 103 -12.74 -26.18 11.72
CA PHE A 103 -14.18 -26.03 11.49
C PHE A 103 -14.82 -27.20 10.74
N LYS A 104 -14.13 -27.77 9.75
CA LYS A 104 -14.58 -28.99 9.03
C LYS A 104 -14.68 -30.20 9.96
N GLN A 105 -13.68 -30.34 10.85
CA GLN A 105 -13.61 -31.45 11.82
C GLN A 105 -14.46 -31.23 13.09
N ARG A 106 -15.14 -30.08 13.21
CA ARG A 106 -15.89 -29.67 14.41
C ARG A 106 -15.06 -29.58 15.69
N GLN A 107 -13.78 -29.22 15.53
CA GLN A 107 -12.82 -29.07 16.63
C GLN A 107 -12.63 -27.62 17.09
N GLU A 108 -13.37 -26.68 16.53
CA GLU A 108 -13.26 -25.25 16.79
C GLU A 108 -13.64 -24.81 18.22
N ASN A 109 -14.12 -25.72 19.04
CA ASN A 109 -14.41 -25.48 20.46
C ASN A 109 -13.63 -26.47 21.37
N GLN A 110 -12.58 -27.11 20.85
CA GLN A 110 -11.73 -28.02 21.61
C GLN A 110 -10.39 -27.31 21.91
N PRO A 111 -10.17 -26.85 23.15
CA PRO A 111 -8.97 -26.09 23.52
C PRO A 111 -7.66 -26.81 23.23
N SER A 112 -7.63 -28.14 23.35
CA SER A 112 -6.45 -28.95 23.02
C SER A 112 -6.12 -28.92 21.54
N ALA A 113 -7.10 -29.12 20.65
CA ALA A 113 -6.92 -29.08 19.22
C ALA A 113 -6.51 -27.68 18.72
N GLU A 114 -7.11 -26.63 19.28
CA GLU A 114 -6.72 -25.25 18.97
C GLU A 114 -5.29 -24.96 19.44
N SER A 115 -4.89 -25.39 20.63
CA SER A 115 -3.55 -25.17 21.18
C SER A 115 -2.48 -25.92 20.37
N GLU A 116 -2.72 -27.16 19.99
CA GLU A 116 -1.79 -27.93 19.14
C GLU A 116 -1.65 -27.29 17.75
N CYS A 117 -2.77 -26.87 17.16
CA CYS A 117 -2.78 -26.19 15.87
C CYS A 117 -1.99 -24.87 15.95
N PHE A 118 -2.23 -24.07 16.99
CA PHE A 118 -1.52 -22.82 17.22
C PHE A 118 -0.02 -23.03 17.41
N ALA A 119 0.38 -24.05 18.19
CA ALA A 119 1.80 -24.35 18.41
C ALA A 119 2.53 -24.72 17.10
N LYS A 120 1.90 -25.51 16.23
CA LYS A 120 2.44 -25.83 14.90
C LYS A 120 2.56 -24.59 14.02
N LEU A 121 1.51 -23.76 13.96
CA LEU A 121 1.51 -22.52 13.19
C LEU A 121 2.51 -21.49 13.72
N PHE A 122 2.72 -21.43 15.02
CA PHE A 122 3.69 -20.51 15.62
C PHE A 122 5.13 -20.82 15.20
N GLN A 123 5.44 -22.07 14.95
CA GLN A 123 6.76 -22.52 14.49
C GLN A 123 6.91 -22.50 12.97
N ASP A 124 5.80 -22.35 12.23
CA ASP A 124 5.77 -22.31 10.78
C ASP A 124 6.61 -21.13 10.22
N LYS A 125 7.25 -21.35 9.05
CA LYS A 125 8.09 -20.37 8.38
C LYS A 125 7.32 -19.08 8.09
N THR A 126 6.13 -19.18 7.52
CA THR A 126 5.28 -18.04 7.17
C THR A 126 4.94 -17.21 8.41
N SER A 127 4.58 -17.88 9.51
CA SER A 127 4.30 -17.21 10.78
C SER A 127 5.52 -16.45 11.35
N LYS A 128 6.72 -17.05 11.27
CA LYS A 128 7.96 -16.38 11.69
C LYS A 128 8.25 -15.13 10.88
N VAL A 129 8.08 -15.25 9.57
CA VAL A 129 8.28 -14.17 8.61
C VAL A 129 7.31 -13.01 8.85
N LEU A 130 6.00 -13.30 8.93
CA LEU A 130 4.96 -12.29 9.21
C LEU A 130 5.20 -11.56 10.53
N ARG A 131 5.59 -12.29 11.58
CA ARG A 131 5.94 -11.68 12.88
C ARG A 131 7.18 -10.80 12.80
N LYS A 132 8.19 -11.17 11.97
CA LYS A 132 9.38 -10.33 11.75
C LYS A 132 8.97 -9.02 11.06
N VAL A 133 8.18 -9.09 9.99
CA VAL A 133 7.67 -7.90 9.29
C VAL A 133 6.90 -6.99 10.24
N GLU A 134 5.96 -7.53 11.03
CA GLU A 134 5.18 -6.73 11.97
C GLU A 134 6.02 -6.15 13.11
N ARG A 135 7.03 -6.88 13.60
CA ARG A 135 7.97 -6.36 14.60
C ARG A 135 8.75 -5.18 14.04
N THR A 136 9.38 -5.34 12.88
CA THR A 136 10.12 -4.24 12.23
C THR A 136 9.21 -3.04 11.92
N ASN A 137 7.97 -3.29 11.46
CA ASN A 137 6.99 -2.23 11.25
C ASN A 137 6.71 -1.40 12.54
N ARG A 138 6.65 -2.06 13.70
CA ARG A 138 6.53 -1.35 14.99
C ARG A 138 7.80 -0.60 15.35
N GLU A 139 8.98 -1.23 15.17
CA GLU A 139 10.27 -0.62 15.41
C GLU A 139 10.44 0.65 14.57
N MET A 140 10.12 0.63 13.27
CA MET A 140 10.15 1.80 12.37
C MET A 140 9.26 2.97 12.83
N ARG A 141 8.21 2.71 13.59
CA ARG A 141 7.38 3.78 14.17
C ARG A 141 7.92 4.28 15.50
N HIS A 142 8.48 3.37 16.30
CA HIS A 142 8.95 3.68 17.65
C HIS A 142 10.33 4.32 17.66
N GLN A 143 11.21 4.02 16.69
CA GLN A 143 12.55 4.64 16.62
C GLN A 143 12.52 6.17 16.53
N TYR A 144 11.39 6.73 16.12
CA TYR A 144 11.18 8.17 16.00
C TYR A 144 10.28 8.74 17.11
N HIS A 145 10.06 8.00 18.21
CA HIS A 145 9.17 8.46 19.29
C HIS A 145 9.71 9.69 20.04
N ASP A 146 11.02 9.81 20.14
CA ASP A 146 11.71 10.83 20.93
C ASP A 146 12.28 11.99 20.06
N LEU A 147 11.58 12.35 18.98
CA LEU A 147 11.96 13.49 18.14
C LEU A 147 11.70 14.81 18.88
N GLN A 148 12.64 15.21 19.75
CA GLN A 148 12.54 16.43 20.56
C GLN A 148 12.51 17.70 19.70
N ASP A 149 13.18 17.69 18.55
CA ASP A 149 13.31 18.85 17.66
C ASP A 149 12.15 19.05 16.66
N ALA A 150 11.16 18.14 16.65
CA ALA A 150 10.08 18.18 15.66
C ALA A 150 9.10 19.36 15.84
N GLY A 151 9.07 19.98 17.02
CA GLY A 151 8.08 21.02 17.33
C GLY A 151 6.63 20.53 17.28
N GLU A 152 5.69 21.42 17.49
CA GLU A 152 4.26 21.13 17.36
C GLU A 152 3.78 21.37 15.91
N ILE A 153 2.94 20.50 15.38
CA ILE A 153 2.26 20.68 14.10
C ILE A 153 0.81 21.08 14.39
N LYS A 154 0.42 22.29 13.98
CA LYS A 154 -0.92 22.83 14.21
C LYS A 154 -1.78 22.87 12.97
N LYS A 155 -1.17 23.03 11.79
CA LYS A 155 -1.89 23.22 10.53
C LYS A 155 -1.07 22.75 9.34
N VAL A 156 -1.75 22.09 8.41
CA VAL A 156 -1.17 21.61 7.16
C VAL A 156 -1.85 22.30 5.97
N ALA A 157 -1.08 22.62 4.94
CA ALA A 157 -1.61 23.03 3.64
C ALA A 157 -1.29 21.94 2.61
N VAL A 158 -2.22 21.72 1.67
CA VAL A 158 -2.02 20.78 0.56
C VAL A 158 -2.25 21.55 -0.75
N LEU A 159 -1.24 21.57 -1.61
CA LEU A 159 -1.30 22.18 -2.94
C LEU A 159 -1.63 21.10 -3.96
N GLY A 160 -2.77 21.24 -4.63
CA GLY A 160 -3.34 20.23 -5.53
C GLY A 160 -4.49 19.47 -4.88
N SER A 161 -5.63 19.43 -5.56
CA SER A 161 -6.85 18.74 -5.13
C SER A 161 -7.09 17.41 -5.88
N GLY A 162 -6.09 16.95 -6.63
CA GLY A 162 -6.12 15.67 -7.32
C GLY A 162 -6.26 14.49 -6.37
N PHE A 163 -6.20 13.28 -6.90
CA PHE A 163 -6.40 12.05 -6.12
C PHE A 163 -5.43 11.94 -4.93
N MET A 164 -4.15 12.32 -5.14
CA MET A 164 -3.14 12.30 -4.07
C MET A 164 -3.43 13.37 -3.01
N GLY A 165 -3.60 14.64 -3.41
CA GLY A 165 -3.84 15.73 -2.46
C GLY A 165 -5.13 15.55 -1.64
N ALA A 166 -6.19 15.06 -2.25
CA ALA A 166 -7.43 14.71 -1.55
C ALA A 166 -7.20 13.60 -0.51
N GLY A 167 -6.44 12.57 -0.87
CA GLY A 167 -6.08 11.47 0.04
C GLY A 167 -5.21 11.93 1.21
N ILE A 168 -4.22 12.78 0.96
CA ILE A 168 -3.33 13.36 1.99
C ILE A 168 -4.15 14.23 2.95
N ALA A 169 -5.02 15.11 2.43
CA ALA A 169 -5.89 15.94 3.26
C ALA A 169 -6.83 15.09 4.13
N TYR A 170 -7.40 14.03 3.55
CA TYR A 170 -8.24 13.09 4.29
C TYR A 170 -7.50 12.46 5.47
N ILE A 171 -6.31 11.85 5.27
CA ILE A 171 -5.60 11.20 6.38
C ILE A 171 -5.08 12.20 7.41
N THR A 172 -4.74 13.42 7.01
CA THR A 172 -4.35 14.51 7.91
C THR A 172 -5.49 14.88 8.86
N ALA A 173 -6.70 15.08 8.35
CA ALA A 173 -7.87 15.37 9.19
C ALA A 173 -8.39 14.15 9.95
N ALA A 174 -8.51 13.01 9.27
CA ALA A 174 -9.13 11.82 9.85
C ALA A 174 -8.28 11.17 10.94
N ARG A 175 -6.98 11.03 10.72
CA ARG A 175 -6.06 10.30 11.59
C ARG A 175 -5.26 11.23 12.50
N ALA A 176 -4.54 12.22 11.92
CA ALA A 176 -3.76 13.18 12.70
C ALA A 176 -4.62 14.19 13.47
N SER A 177 -5.90 14.36 13.09
CA SER A 177 -6.80 15.36 13.70
C SER A 177 -6.32 16.81 13.53
N LEU A 178 -5.54 17.07 12.48
CA LEU A 178 -4.99 18.36 12.17
C LEU A 178 -5.87 19.12 11.17
N PRO A 179 -6.05 20.45 11.36
CA PRO A 179 -6.63 21.31 10.34
C PRO A 179 -5.80 21.26 9.06
N VAL A 180 -6.48 21.05 7.92
CA VAL A 180 -5.83 21.00 6.61
C VAL A 180 -6.58 21.88 5.60
N ARG A 181 -5.82 22.66 4.83
CA ARG A 181 -6.36 23.48 3.76
C ARG A 181 -5.85 23.00 2.40
N ILE A 182 -6.79 22.68 1.51
CA ILE A 182 -6.48 22.33 0.12
C ILE A 182 -6.50 23.62 -0.72
N LYS A 183 -5.43 23.88 -1.48
CA LYS A 183 -5.39 24.93 -2.52
C LYS A 183 -5.31 24.25 -3.89
N ASP A 184 -6.17 24.67 -4.80
CA ASP A 184 -6.12 24.28 -6.21
C ASP A 184 -6.60 25.44 -7.08
N ILE A 185 -6.08 25.57 -8.30
CA ILE A 185 -6.54 26.52 -9.31
C ILE A 185 -7.93 26.16 -9.85
N ASN A 186 -8.33 24.88 -9.69
CA ASN A 186 -9.61 24.37 -10.11
C ASN A 186 -10.55 24.20 -8.90
N PRO A 187 -11.57 25.09 -8.73
CA PRO A 187 -12.52 25.00 -7.63
C PRO A 187 -13.34 23.71 -7.61
N ASP A 188 -13.68 23.17 -8.79
CA ASP A 188 -14.38 21.88 -8.89
C ASP A 188 -13.51 20.73 -8.34
N GLY A 189 -12.20 20.79 -8.52
CA GLY A 189 -11.26 19.86 -7.94
C GLY A 189 -11.32 19.88 -6.41
N VAL A 190 -11.32 21.05 -5.81
CA VAL A 190 -11.45 21.23 -4.35
C VAL A 190 -12.76 20.64 -3.83
N GLN A 191 -13.89 20.90 -4.51
CA GLN A 191 -15.19 20.34 -4.13
C GLN A 191 -15.18 18.80 -4.20
N LYS A 192 -14.60 18.23 -5.27
CA LYS A 192 -14.45 16.77 -5.41
C LYS A 192 -13.61 16.17 -4.30
N ALA A 193 -12.51 16.84 -3.91
CA ALA A 193 -11.64 16.39 -2.80
C ALA A 193 -12.38 16.39 -1.46
N LEU A 194 -13.16 17.44 -1.17
CA LEU A 194 -13.99 17.54 0.03
C LEU A 194 -15.06 16.42 0.05
N ARG A 195 -15.74 16.21 -1.08
CA ARG A 195 -16.73 15.14 -1.23
C ARG A 195 -16.11 13.75 -1.02
N LEU A 196 -14.94 13.49 -1.60
CA LEU A 196 -14.22 12.23 -1.42
C LEU A 196 -13.88 11.99 0.06
N SER A 197 -13.36 13.02 0.74
CA SER A 197 -13.04 12.96 2.16
C SER A 197 -14.28 12.65 3.01
N TYR A 198 -15.41 13.27 2.71
CA TYR A 198 -16.69 12.98 3.37
C TYR A 198 -17.13 11.53 3.18
N LEU A 199 -17.11 11.01 1.95
CA LEU A 199 -17.49 9.63 1.64
C LEU A 199 -16.58 8.61 2.33
N LEU A 200 -15.28 8.88 2.41
CA LEU A 200 -14.34 8.03 3.14
C LEU A 200 -14.63 8.03 4.65
N LEU A 201 -14.90 9.20 5.25
CA LEU A 201 -15.30 9.30 6.66
C LEU A 201 -16.62 8.60 6.93
N GLN A 202 -17.61 8.73 6.03
CA GLN A 202 -18.88 8.03 6.13
C GLN A 202 -18.67 6.51 6.14
N LYS A 203 -17.82 6.00 5.25
CA LYS A 203 -17.46 4.58 5.22
C LYS A 203 -16.83 4.10 6.54
N GLU A 204 -15.96 4.89 7.17
CA GLU A 204 -15.39 4.58 8.49
C GLU A 204 -16.50 4.51 9.58
N VAL A 205 -17.51 5.37 9.49
CA VAL A 205 -18.68 5.32 10.39
C VAL A 205 -19.50 4.05 10.15
N GLU A 206 -19.76 3.68 8.89
CA GLU A 206 -20.52 2.46 8.53
C GLU A 206 -19.79 1.19 9.00
N LEU A 207 -18.45 1.18 8.92
CA LEU A 207 -17.63 0.09 9.44
C LEU A 207 -17.52 0.08 10.98
N GLY A 208 -18.01 1.14 11.65
CA GLY A 208 -17.94 1.29 13.10
C GLY A 208 -16.57 1.68 13.64
N HIS A 209 -15.65 2.12 12.79
CA HIS A 209 -14.31 2.60 13.15
C HIS A 209 -14.35 4.04 13.66
N LEU A 210 -15.29 4.85 13.19
CA LEU A 210 -15.49 6.24 13.59
C LEU A 210 -16.90 6.42 14.19
N PRO A 211 -17.05 7.03 15.38
CA PRO A 211 -18.37 7.41 15.91
C PRO A 211 -19.04 8.45 15.00
N TYR A 212 -20.35 8.31 14.75
CA TYR A 212 -21.11 9.25 13.90
C TYR A 212 -20.93 10.73 14.32
N GLY A 213 -20.97 11.02 15.61
CA GLY A 213 -20.77 12.38 16.13
C GLY A 213 -19.39 12.98 15.85
N LYS A 214 -18.37 12.15 15.51
CA LYS A 214 -17.04 12.62 15.12
C LYS A 214 -16.89 12.87 13.62
N LEU A 215 -17.81 12.43 12.78
CA LEU A 215 -17.75 12.64 11.33
C LEU A 215 -17.69 14.15 10.99
N LEU A 216 -18.62 14.94 11.51
CA LEU A 216 -18.65 16.38 11.28
C LEU A 216 -17.41 17.08 11.85
N GLN A 217 -16.95 16.69 13.03
CA GLN A 217 -15.71 17.24 13.62
C GLN A 217 -14.51 17.02 12.71
N LYS A 218 -14.40 15.85 12.06
CA LYS A 218 -13.31 15.52 11.16
C LYS A 218 -13.41 16.23 9.81
N ILE A 219 -14.60 16.31 9.22
CA ILE A 219 -14.76 16.99 7.92
C ILE A 219 -14.56 18.50 8.04
N TYR A 220 -14.93 19.13 9.15
CA TYR A 220 -14.68 20.56 9.39
C TYR A 220 -13.21 20.91 9.54
N LEU A 221 -12.32 19.94 9.78
CA LEU A 221 -10.88 20.16 9.73
C LEU A 221 -10.36 20.36 8.30
N ILE A 222 -11.13 19.99 7.27
CA ILE A 222 -10.74 20.12 5.86
C ILE A 222 -11.42 21.35 5.29
N SER A 223 -10.63 22.31 4.83
CA SER A 223 -11.09 23.48 4.10
C SER A 223 -10.41 23.57 2.74
N GLY A 224 -10.93 24.38 1.83
CA GLY A 224 -10.30 24.52 0.52
C GLY A 224 -10.67 25.79 -0.21
N GLY A 225 -9.91 26.14 -1.23
CA GLY A 225 -10.12 27.33 -2.07
C GLY A 225 -9.03 27.52 -3.12
N GLU A 226 -9.24 28.49 -4.03
CA GLU A 226 -8.37 28.77 -5.17
C GLU A 226 -7.13 29.61 -4.79
N ARG A 227 -7.24 30.42 -3.74
CA ARG A 227 -6.22 31.42 -3.40
C ARG A 227 -5.65 31.18 -2.00
N PHE A 228 -4.42 31.62 -1.81
CA PHE A 228 -3.91 31.90 -0.48
C PHE A 228 -4.68 33.09 0.08
N ILE A 229 -5.35 32.94 1.22
CA ILE A 229 -6.10 34.03 1.85
C ILE A 229 -5.27 34.55 3.03
N GLY A 230 -4.64 35.73 2.84
CA GLY A 230 -3.81 36.39 3.86
C GLY A 230 -2.55 35.58 4.24
N LYS A 231 -1.72 36.13 5.15
CA LYS A 231 -0.63 35.37 5.79
C LYS A 231 -1.26 34.24 6.62
N GLN A 232 -1.25 33.04 6.10
CA GLN A 232 -1.77 31.88 6.80
C GLN A 232 -0.61 31.09 7.40
N ARG A 233 -0.70 30.83 8.69
CA ARG A 233 0.19 29.86 9.31
C ARG A 233 -0.12 28.46 8.79
N ALA A 234 0.88 27.82 8.20
CA ALA A 234 0.93 26.39 8.02
C ALA A 234 2.32 25.93 8.45
N ASP A 235 2.38 24.88 9.25
CA ASP A 235 3.65 24.34 9.71
C ASP A 235 4.31 23.49 8.60
N ILE A 236 3.47 22.89 7.75
CA ILE A 236 3.90 22.08 6.60
C ILE A 236 2.98 22.34 5.41
N VAL A 237 3.58 22.61 4.27
CA VAL A 237 2.93 22.68 2.95
C VAL A 237 3.28 21.41 2.17
N ILE A 238 2.30 20.60 1.80
CA ILE A 238 2.51 19.39 1.00
C ILE A 238 2.06 19.68 -0.43
N GLU A 239 2.99 19.62 -1.37
CA GLU A 239 2.70 19.80 -2.79
C GLU A 239 2.38 18.44 -3.44
N ALA A 240 1.25 18.36 -4.12
CA ALA A 240 0.73 17.19 -4.82
C ALA A 240 0.11 17.58 -6.18
N VAL A 241 0.79 18.46 -6.93
CA VAL A 241 0.41 18.89 -8.28
C VAL A 241 1.02 18.01 -9.36
N TYR A 242 0.91 18.42 -10.62
CA TYR A 242 1.51 17.71 -11.75
C TYR A 242 3.04 17.58 -11.61
N GLU A 243 3.59 16.48 -12.18
CA GLU A 243 5.01 16.16 -12.17
C GLU A 243 5.76 17.04 -13.19
N ASP A 244 5.97 18.29 -12.82
CA ASP A 244 6.67 19.32 -13.59
C ASP A 244 7.60 20.12 -12.68
N LEU A 245 8.90 20.14 -13.02
CA LEU A 245 9.92 20.78 -12.18
C LEU A 245 9.70 22.29 -12.02
N GLN A 246 9.42 22.99 -13.12
CA GLN A 246 9.26 24.44 -13.09
C GLN A 246 8.01 24.83 -12.28
N LEU A 247 6.91 24.08 -12.44
CA LEU A 247 5.70 24.30 -11.65
C LEU A 247 5.98 24.14 -10.15
N LYS A 248 6.69 23.08 -9.74
CA LYS A 248 7.02 22.84 -8.34
C LYS A 248 7.95 23.91 -7.76
N GLN A 249 8.94 24.37 -8.53
CA GLN A 249 9.83 25.46 -8.17
C GLN A 249 9.06 26.77 -7.98
N ASN A 250 8.16 27.12 -8.90
CA ASN A 250 7.32 28.32 -8.78
C ASN A 250 6.42 28.27 -7.53
N LEU A 251 5.90 27.08 -7.19
CA LEU A 251 5.08 26.89 -5.99
C LEU A 251 5.88 27.05 -4.69
N ILE A 252 7.17 26.68 -4.68
CA ILE A 252 8.04 26.96 -3.54
C ILE A 252 8.20 28.48 -3.36
N GLU A 253 8.60 29.19 -4.42
CA GLU A 253 8.76 30.66 -4.39
C GLU A 253 7.46 31.36 -3.94
N GLU A 254 6.31 30.95 -4.49
CA GLU A 254 5.00 31.46 -4.07
C GLU A 254 4.74 31.15 -2.60
N SER A 255 4.99 29.91 -2.16
CA SER A 255 4.74 29.48 -0.77
C SER A 255 5.59 30.26 0.24
N GLU A 256 6.86 30.50 -0.06
CA GLU A 256 7.76 31.23 0.81
C GLU A 256 7.35 32.69 1.03
N ASN A 257 6.59 33.29 0.10
CA ASN A 257 6.01 34.63 0.25
C ASN A 257 4.77 34.67 1.14
N TYR A 258 4.04 33.54 1.25
CA TYR A 258 2.76 33.47 1.98
C TYR A 258 2.86 32.86 3.37
N TYR A 259 3.81 31.94 3.59
CA TYR A 259 3.95 31.22 4.85
C TYR A 259 5.12 31.77 5.70
N ASP A 260 5.12 31.38 6.96
CA ASP A 260 6.16 31.77 7.92
C ASP A 260 7.52 31.15 7.54
N ASN A 261 8.61 31.72 8.06
CA ASN A 261 9.98 31.29 7.69
C ASN A 261 10.34 29.87 8.17
N ASP A 262 9.63 29.33 9.13
CA ASP A 262 9.80 27.99 9.68
C ASP A 262 8.86 26.95 9.04
N THR A 263 8.06 27.36 8.06
CA THR A 263 7.19 26.48 7.30
C THR A 263 8.03 25.52 6.43
N ILE A 264 7.71 24.24 6.50
CA ILE A 264 8.32 23.20 5.67
C ILE A 264 7.56 23.08 4.36
N PHE A 265 8.30 22.99 3.25
CA PHE A 265 7.76 22.62 1.95
C PHE A 265 8.08 21.15 1.65
N ALA A 266 7.05 20.33 1.58
CA ALA A 266 7.13 18.88 1.33
C ALA A 266 6.60 18.56 -0.07
N SER A 267 7.44 18.03 -0.96
CA SER A 267 6.99 17.64 -2.31
C SER A 267 6.63 16.16 -2.37
N ASN A 268 5.44 15.87 -2.94
CA ASN A 268 4.99 14.51 -3.26
C ASN A 268 5.32 14.19 -4.72
N THR A 269 6.58 14.29 -5.10
CA THR A 269 7.06 13.94 -6.43
C THR A 269 7.32 12.45 -6.56
N LEU A 270 7.23 11.92 -7.79
CA LEU A 270 7.50 10.53 -8.13
C LEU A 270 8.96 10.30 -8.55
N THR A 271 9.51 11.22 -9.36
CA THR A 271 10.80 11.02 -10.05
C THR A 271 11.70 12.24 -10.07
N LEU A 272 11.21 13.41 -9.65
CA LEU A 272 12.04 14.62 -9.60
C LEU A 272 12.94 14.58 -8.36
N SER A 273 14.21 14.99 -8.51
CA SER A 273 15.12 15.16 -7.38
C SER A 273 14.62 16.28 -6.46
N ILE A 274 14.65 16.03 -5.18
CA ILE A 274 14.30 17.04 -4.17
C ILE A 274 15.30 18.20 -4.19
N ALA A 275 16.57 17.91 -4.45
CA ALA A 275 17.60 18.94 -4.63
C ALA A 275 17.29 19.85 -5.83
N GLU A 276 16.83 19.29 -6.98
CA GLU A 276 16.41 20.09 -8.13
C GLU A 276 15.20 20.96 -7.80
N ILE A 277 14.21 20.42 -7.10
CA ILE A 277 13.02 21.17 -6.66
C ILE A 277 13.43 22.29 -5.70
N ALA A 278 14.32 22.02 -4.75
CA ALA A 278 14.79 22.97 -3.74
C ALA A 278 15.70 24.09 -4.30
N SER A 279 16.22 23.94 -5.53
CA SER A 279 17.22 24.86 -6.10
C SER A 279 16.74 26.31 -6.25
N LYS A 280 15.43 26.54 -6.28
CA LYS A 280 14.79 27.87 -6.34
C LYS A 280 14.31 28.36 -4.98
N ALA A 281 14.41 27.56 -3.93
CA ALA A 281 13.97 27.95 -2.60
C ALA A 281 14.92 28.97 -1.97
N GLN A 282 14.38 29.98 -1.28
CA GLN A 282 15.16 30.89 -0.43
C GLN A 282 15.62 30.15 0.85
N ARG A 283 14.87 29.15 1.27
CA ARG A 283 15.10 28.34 2.48
C ARG A 283 15.19 26.85 2.15
N PRO A 284 16.22 26.41 1.36
CA PRO A 284 16.33 25.03 0.93
C PRO A 284 16.39 24.03 2.09
N GLN A 285 16.88 24.45 3.28
CA GLN A 285 16.90 23.61 4.49
C GLN A 285 15.50 23.22 4.99
N ASN A 286 14.45 23.91 4.56
CA ASN A 286 13.05 23.62 4.87
C ASN A 286 12.33 22.81 3.77
N VAL A 287 13.04 22.39 2.73
CA VAL A 287 12.48 21.59 1.63
C VAL A 287 12.81 20.13 1.85
N ILE A 288 11.80 19.26 1.62
CA ILE A 288 11.91 17.82 1.79
C ILE A 288 10.96 17.08 0.83
N GLY A 289 11.30 15.87 0.44
CA GLY A 289 10.37 14.96 -0.23
C GLY A 289 9.53 14.18 0.78
N VAL A 290 8.23 14.07 0.52
CA VAL A 290 7.31 13.23 1.30
C VAL A 290 6.42 12.48 0.31
N HIS A 291 6.87 11.31 -0.11
CA HIS A 291 6.26 10.55 -1.17
C HIS A 291 5.23 9.55 -0.63
N TYR A 292 3.95 9.84 -0.89
CA TYR A 292 2.82 8.98 -0.55
C TYR A 292 2.46 8.05 -1.71
N PHE A 293 1.87 6.89 -1.38
CA PHE A 293 1.44 5.89 -2.36
C PHE A 293 -0.07 5.85 -2.56
N THR A 294 -0.48 5.59 -3.79
CA THR A 294 -1.89 5.45 -4.19
C THR A 294 -2.45 4.06 -3.83
N PRO A 295 -3.67 3.95 -3.27
CA PRO A 295 -4.51 5.00 -2.66
C PRO A 295 -4.03 5.37 -1.25
N VAL A 296 -3.85 6.66 -0.95
CA VAL A 296 -3.23 7.17 0.28
C VAL A 296 -3.88 6.64 1.57
N ASN A 297 -5.20 6.45 1.57
CA ASN A 297 -5.96 5.95 2.72
C ASN A 297 -5.75 4.44 2.99
N GLN A 298 -5.25 3.68 2.02
CA GLN A 298 -5.03 2.24 2.12
C GLN A 298 -3.55 1.87 2.28
N ARG A 299 -2.65 2.63 1.65
CA ARG A 299 -1.21 2.45 1.81
C ARG A 299 -0.77 2.99 3.17
N ARG A 300 0.20 2.33 3.77
CA ARG A 300 0.68 2.70 5.11
C ARG A 300 2.16 3.11 5.12
N MET A 301 2.79 3.19 3.97
CA MET A 301 4.18 3.60 3.82
C MET A 301 4.25 5.01 3.24
N VAL A 302 5.23 5.80 3.70
CA VAL A 302 5.59 7.10 3.13
C VAL A 302 7.11 7.21 3.12
N GLU A 303 7.68 7.51 1.97
CA GLU A 303 9.12 7.79 1.86
C GLU A 303 9.40 9.25 2.24
N ILE A 304 10.36 9.43 3.13
CA ILE A 304 10.90 10.72 3.56
C ILE A 304 12.23 10.90 2.86
N VAL A 305 12.34 11.93 2.06
CA VAL A 305 13.46 12.14 1.13
C VAL A 305 14.14 13.48 1.41
N PRO A 306 15.11 13.54 2.33
CA PRO A 306 15.91 14.73 2.52
C PRO A 306 16.91 14.89 1.37
N HIS A 307 17.21 16.13 1.00
CA HIS A 307 18.35 16.45 0.16
C HIS A 307 19.52 17.00 1.02
N GLN A 308 20.65 17.29 0.39
CA GLN A 308 21.91 17.59 1.13
C GLN A 308 21.80 18.72 2.18
N THR A 309 20.96 19.73 1.94
CA THR A 309 20.81 20.88 2.85
C THR A 309 19.57 20.81 3.73
N THR A 310 18.73 19.79 3.62
CA THR A 310 17.55 19.62 4.47
C THR A 310 17.95 19.53 5.94
N SER A 311 17.37 20.37 6.80
CA SER A 311 17.71 20.41 8.23
C SER A 311 17.14 19.20 8.99
N GLN A 312 17.80 18.83 10.10
CA GLN A 312 17.32 17.75 10.98
C GLN A 312 15.92 18.08 11.56
N ALA A 313 15.65 19.35 11.87
CA ALA A 313 14.33 19.79 12.34
C ALA A 313 13.25 19.56 11.27
N THR A 314 13.56 19.82 9.99
CA THR A 314 12.66 19.54 8.86
C THR A 314 12.37 18.05 8.73
N ILE A 315 13.41 17.21 8.79
CA ILE A 315 13.27 15.75 8.74
C ILE A 315 12.40 15.28 9.91
N ALA A 316 12.71 15.71 11.13
CA ALA A 316 11.98 15.33 12.34
C ALA A 316 10.49 15.71 12.26
N LYS A 317 10.17 16.95 11.81
CA LYS A 317 8.80 17.42 11.68
C LYS A 317 8.03 16.65 10.58
N ALA A 318 8.66 16.34 9.44
CA ALA A 318 8.05 15.52 8.38
C ALA A 318 7.73 14.10 8.86
N ILE A 319 8.67 13.45 9.55
CA ILE A 319 8.47 12.12 10.15
C ILE A 319 7.32 12.14 11.16
N LYS A 320 7.28 13.15 12.04
CA LYS A 320 6.20 13.32 13.02
C LYS A 320 4.84 13.38 12.36
N LEU A 321 4.68 14.21 11.32
CA LEU A 321 3.42 14.31 10.56
C LEU A 321 3.00 12.95 10.00
N VAL A 322 3.93 12.23 9.38
CA VAL A 322 3.68 10.92 8.78
C VAL A 322 3.21 9.90 9.82
N ILE A 323 3.83 9.89 11.00
CA ILE A 323 3.41 9.02 12.12
C ILE A 323 2.01 9.42 12.64
N GLU A 324 1.74 10.71 12.83
CA GLU A 324 0.42 11.20 13.27
C GLU A 324 -0.69 10.89 12.24
N GLN A 325 -0.37 10.86 10.95
CA GLN A 325 -1.24 10.39 9.88
C GLN A 325 -1.45 8.86 9.89
N GLY A 326 -0.85 8.13 10.85
CA GLY A 326 -0.95 6.67 10.98
C GLY A 326 -0.18 5.91 9.91
N GLN A 327 0.81 6.55 9.27
CA GLN A 327 1.69 5.98 8.27
C GLN A 327 2.99 5.46 8.91
N VAL A 328 3.81 4.78 8.13
CA VAL A 328 5.15 4.30 8.49
C VAL A 328 6.17 5.09 7.68
N PRO A 329 7.04 5.88 8.29
CA PRO A 329 8.07 6.61 7.55
C PRO A 329 9.22 5.69 7.15
N LEU A 330 9.73 5.85 5.93
CA LEU A 330 10.97 5.28 5.45
C LEU A 330 11.91 6.39 5.01
N LEU A 331 13.06 6.53 5.65
CA LEU A 331 14.06 7.50 5.23
C LEU A 331 14.84 6.95 4.04
N VAL A 332 14.86 7.68 2.92
CA VAL A 332 15.54 7.28 1.69
C VAL A 332 16.38 8.41 1.12
N LYS A 333 17.46 8.07 0.41
CA LYS A 333 18.29 9.03 -0.30
C LYS A 333 17.55 9.63 -1.48
N ASP A 334 17.79 10.93 -1.74
CA ASP A 334 17.28 11.63 -2.94
C ASP A 334 17.88 11.00 -4.21
N SER A 335 17.06 10.27 -4.93
CA SER A 335 17.38 9.59 -6.19
C SER A 335 16.08 9.44 -7.00
N PRO A 336 16.10 9.57 -8.33
CA PRO A 336 14.89 9.41 -9.15
C PRO A 336 14.16 8.09 -8.87
N GLY A 337 12.86 8.15 -8.55
CA GLY A 337 12.05 6.99 -8.19
C GLY A 337 12.22 6.49 -6.75
N PHE A 338 13.11 7.10 -5.96
CA PHE A 338 13.40 6.78 -4.55
C PHE A 338 13.69 5.28 -4.33
N PHE A 339 13.01 4.59 -3.42
CA PHE A 339 13.19 3.15 -3.21
C PHE A 339 12.07 2.33 -3.86
N ILE A 340 10.82 2.63 -3.56
CA ILE A 340 9.69 1.79 -3.99
C ILE A 340 9.50 1.82 -5.51
N ASN A 341 9.52 3.01 -6.13
CA ASN A 341 9.35 3.09 -7.59
C ASN A 341 10.56 2.53 -8.33
N ARG A 342 11.79 2.65 -7.76
CA ARG A 342 12.99 2.02 -8.29
C ARG A 342 12.82 0.52 -8.48
N ILE A 343 12.30 -0.18 -7.48
CA ILE A 343 12.11 -1.63 -7.55
C ILE A 343 10.82 -2.04 -8.26
N LEU A 344 9.80 -1.18 -8.29
CA LEU A 344 8.50 -1.47 -8.89
C LEU A 344 8.52 -1.31 -10.42
N ILE A 345 9.13 -0.24 -10.93
CA ILE A 345 9.06 0.09 -12.36
C ILE A 345 9.69 -0.97 -13.25
N PRO A 346 10.90 -1.51 -13.00
CA PRO A 346 11.48 -2.57 -13.84
C PRO A 346 10.61 -3.85 -13.86
N TYR A 347 9.98 -4.18 -12.75
CA TYR A 347 9.01 -5.27 -12.67
C TYR A 347 7.80 -5.03 -13.59
N LEU A 348 7.24 -3.82 -13.59
CA LEU A 348 6.12 -3.45 -14.44
C LEU A 348 6.51 -3.42 -15.92
N LEU A 349 7.71 -2.93 -16.22
CA LEU A 349 8.24 -2.92 -17.60
C LEU A 349 8.43 -4.34 -18.11
N GLU A 350 8.96 -5.25 -17.30
CA GLU A 350 9.17 -6.63 -17.73
C GLU A 350 7.85 -7.37 -17.96
N ALA A 351 6.82 -7.09 -17.18
CA ALA A 351 5.48 -7.59 -17.45
C ALA A 351 4.94 -7.05 -18.80
N TYR A 352 5.24 -5.79 -19.14
CA TYR A 352 4.89 -5.25 -20.44
C TYR A 352 5.72 -5.90 -21.56
N TYR A 353 7.01 -6.18 -21.36
CA TYR A 353 7.82 -6.94 -22.32
C TYR A 353 7.24 -8.34 -22.58
N CYS A 354 6.72 -9.04 -21.55
CA CYS A 354 6.01 -10.29 -21.76
C CYS A 354 4.78 -10.12 -22.68
N VAL A 355 4.04 -8.98 -22.58
CA VAL A 355 2.95 -8.69 -23.54
C VAL A 355 3.49 -8.54 -24.95
N LEU A 356 4.62 -7.83 -25.15
CA LEU A 356 5.25 -7.66 -26.47
C LEU A 356 5.76 -8.99 -27.06
N ASP A 357 6.15 -9.93 -26.19
CA ASP A 357 6.59 -11.27 -26.58
C ASP A 357 5.40 -12.23 -26.87
N GLY A 358 4.17 -11.73 -26.84
CA GLY A 358 2.96 -12.49 -27.22
C GLY A 358 2.19 -13.11 -26.07
N GLU A 359 2.51 -12.75 -24.83
CA GLU A 359 1.73 -13.25 -23.69
C GLU A 359 0.44 -12.45 -23.45
N ALA A 360 -0.64 -13.15 -23.11
CA ALA A 360 -1.91 -12.49 -22.82
C ALA A 360 -1.84 -11.70 -21.51
N VAL A 361 -2.39 -10.47 -21.51
CA VAL A 361 -2.49 -9.58 -20.34
C VAL A 361 -3.05 -10.31 -19.11
N GLY A 362 -4.11 -11.09 -19.29
CA GLY A 362 -4.73 -11.83 -18.19
C GLY A 362 -3.88 -12.96 -17.63
N THR A 363 -3.08 -13.62 -18.48
CA THR A 363 -2.15 -14.70 -18.07
C THR A 363 -1.04 -14.14 -17.20
N ILE A 364 -0.41 -13.02 -17.63
CA ILE A 364 0.65 -12.34 -16.88
C ILE A 364 0.15 -11.90 -15.51
N ASP A 365 -0.97 -11.17 -15.48
CA ASP A 365 -1.53 -10.67 -14.22
C ASP A 365 -1.89 -11.81 -13.27
N ARG A 366 -2.46 -12.89 -13.79
CA ARG A 366 -2.81 -14.06 -12.99
C ARG A 366 -1.59 -14.75 -12.41
N ALA A 367 -0.53 -14.97 -13.19
CA ALA A 367 0.70 -15.59 -12.73
C ALA A 367 1.31 -14.84 -11.54
N LEU A 368 1.36 -13.50 -11.61
CA LEU A 368 1.88 -12.67 -10.51
C LEU A 368 0.93 -12.62 -9.31
N GLN A 369 -0.39 -12.72 -9.52
CA GLN A 369 -1.36 -12.84 -8.42
C GLN A 369 -1.23 -14.19 -7.71
N GLU A 370 -1.00 -15.28 -8.43
CA GLU A 370 -0.73 -16.61 -7.86
C GLU A 370 0.60 -16.63 -7.10
N PHE A 371 1.62 -15.90 -7.56
CA PHE A 371 2.85 -15.65 -6.79
C PHE A 371 2.58 -14.97 -5.45
N GLY A 372 1.49 -14.19 -5.33
CA GLY A 372 1.02 -13.59 -4.09
C GLY A 372 0.73 -12.09 -4.13
N PHE A 373 0.89 -11.40 -5.26
CA PHE A 373 0.48 -10.00 -5.38
C PHE A 373 -1.04 -9.86 -5.34
N GLY A 374 -1.54 -8.85 -4.62
CA GLY A 374 -2.99 -8.58 -4.57
C GLY A 374 -3.59 -8.08 -5.88
N ILE A 375 -2.74 -7.56 -6.78
CA ILE A 375 -3.09 -7.05 -8.11
C ILE A 375 -1.97 -7.41 -9.07
N GLY A 376 -2.31 -7.79 -10.30
CA GLY A 376 -1.32 -8.08 -11.32
C GLY A 376 -0.62 -6.81 -11.84
N PRO A 377 0.58 -6.94 -12.44
CA PRO A 377 1.41 -5.80 -12.85
C PRO A 377 0.75 -4.89 -13.88
N LEU A 378 0.06 -5.44 -14.87
CA LEU A 378 -0.57 -4.66 -15.93
C LEU A 378 -1.80 -3.90 -15.41
N ALA A 379 -2.56 -4.52 -14.52
CA ALA A 379 -3.62 -3.83 -13.79
C ALA A 379 -3.06 -2.77 -12.84
N MET A 380 -1.87 -2.96 -12.27
CA MET A 380 -1.20 -1.97 -11.44
C MET A 380 -0.75 -0.75 -12.26
N ILE A 381 -0.27 -0.94 -13.49
CA ILE A 381 0.03 0.15 -14.42
C ILE A 381 -1.23 0.99 -14.68
N ASP A 382 -2.39 0.35 -14.89
CA ASP A 382 -3.66 1.05 -15.07
C ASP A 382 -4.07 1.88 -13.84
N GLU A 383 -3.84 1.37 -12.63
CA GLU A 383 -4.11 2.09 -11.37
C GLU A 383 -3.17 3.29 -11.16
N MET A 384 -1.89 3.16 -11.50
CA MET A 384 -0.91 4.25 -11.44
C MET A 384 -1.18 5.32 -12.50
N GLY A 385 -1.66 4.89 -13.67
CA GLY A 385 -1.84 5.71 -14.86
C GLY A 385 -0.70 5.57 -15.86
N LEU A 386 -1.02 5.03 -17.04
CA LEU A 386 -0.05 4.82 -18.12
C LEU A 386 0.71 6.10 -18.50
N ASP A 387 0.01 7.22 -18.54
CA ASP A 387 0.63 8.51 -18.88
C ASP A 387 1.64 9.00 -17.84
N ILE A 388 1.44 8.67 -16.56
CA ILE A 388 2.39 9.00 -15.50
C ILE A 388 3.65 8.14 -15.67
N LEU A 389 3.47 6.82 -15.82
CA LEU A 389 4.58 5.89 -16.01
C LEU A 389 5.39 6.25 -17.26
N ILE A 390 4.73 6.33 -18.43
CA ILE A 390 5.40 6.56 -19.71
C ILE A 390 6.19 7.88 -19.71
N LYS A 391 5.63 8.95 -19.14
CA LYS A 391 6.33 10.24 -19.02
C LYS A 391 7.55 10.20 -18.09
N ALA A 392 7.56 9.31 -17.11
CA ALA A 392 8.67 9.14 -16.18
C ALA A 392 9.88 8.39 -16.81
N LEU A 393 9.61 7.46 -17.74
CA LEU A 393 10.63 6.55 -18.29
C LEU A 393 11.84 7.27 -18.91
N PRO A 394 11.72 8.33 -19.74
CA PRO A 394 12.88 8.99 -20.34
C PRO A 394 13.84 9.60 -19.30
N LYS A 395 13.34 10.05 -18.16
CA LYS A 395 14.18 10.54 -17.06
C LYS A 395 14.88 9.38 -16.35
N LEU A 396 14.16 8.31 -16.07
CA LEU A 396 14.69 7.13 -15.40
C LEU A 396 15.76 6.42 -16.26
N GLU A 397 15.52 6.28 -17.57
CA GLU A 397 16.49 5.72 -18.51
C GLU A 397 17.79 6.54 -18.55
N ARG A 398 17.71 7.88 -18.59
CA ARG A 398 18.90 8.75 -18.52
C ARG A 398 19.69 8.56 -17.24
N CYS A 399 19.03 8.28 -16.12
CA CYS A 399 19.69 8.10 -14.83
C CYS A 399 20.24 6.69 -14.62
N PHE A 400 19.56 5.66 -15.15
CA PHE A 400 19.81 4.26 -14.80
C PHE A 400 20.09 3.35 -16.00
N GLY A 401 20.08 3.91 -17.23
CA GLY A 401 20.38 3.17 -18.46
C GLY A 401 19.31 2.17 -18.86
N GLY A 402 19.72 1.12 -19.58
CA GLY A 402 18.83 0.16 -20.21
C GLY A 402 17.86 -0.59 -19.27
N ARG A 403 18.13 -0.62 -17.97
CA ARG A 403 17.22 -1.21 -16.95
C ARG A 403 15.84 -0.54 -16.91
N PHE A 404 15.80 0.75 -17.32
CA PHE A 404 14.58 1.56 -17.34
C PHE A 404 14.22 2.02 -18.74
N ALA A 405 14.81 1.43 -19.76
CA ALA A 405 14.53 1.79 -21.16
C ALA A 405 13.03 1.60 -21.47
N PRO A 406 12.38 2.60 -22.09
CA PRO A 406 11.00 2.47 -22.51
C PRO A 406 10.84 1.29 -23.47
N PRO A 407 9.89 0.37 -23.22
CA PRO A 407 9.59 -0.71 -24.14
C PRO A 407 9.11 -0.15 -25.49
N LYS A 408 9.39 -0.89 -26.57
CA LYS A 408 8.90 -0.53 -27.90
C LYS A 408 7.39 -0.34 -27.91
N LYS A 409 6.91 0.59 -28.76
CA LYS A 409 5.47 0.87 -28.95
C LYS A 409 4.71 1.35 -27.70
N VAL A 410 5.42 1.66 -26.60
CA VAL A 410 4.74 2.12 -25.38
C VAL A 410 3.98 3.43 -25.61
N ASP A 411 4.48 4.32 -26.46
CA ASP A 411 3.83 5.59 -26.82
C ASP A 411 2.51 5.38 -27.58
N ASN A 412 2.37 4.27 -28.34
CA ASN A 412 1.13 3.94 -29.03
C ASN A 412 -0.06 3.82 -28.08
N LEU A 413 0.19 3.44 -26.82
CA LEU A 413 -0.86 3.37 -25.80
C LEU A 413 -1.41 4.75 -25.48
N LEU A 414 -0.56 5.78 -25.37
CA LEU A 414 -0.98 7.16 -25.14
C LEU A 414 -1.65 7.76 -26.38
N LEU A 415 -1.13 7.48 -27.56
CA LEU A 415 -1.74 7.92 -28.83
C LEU A 415 -3.16 7.34 -28.99
N ASN A 416 -3.43 6.17 -28.43
CA ASN A 416 -4.76 5.54 -28.40
C ASN A 416 -5.61 5.96 -27.19
N ASP A 417 -5.23 7.06 -26.49
CA ASP A 417 -5.89 7.60 -25.28
C ASP A 417 -6.08 6.58 -24.16
N ARG A 418 -5.10 5.73 -23.91
CA ARG A 418 -5.07 4.77 -22.80
C ARG A 418 -4.33 5.38 -21.63
N LYS A 419 -5.09 5.77 -20.59
CA LYS A 419 -4.54 6.37 -19.36
C LYS A 419 -4.81 5.52 -18.12
N GLY A 420 -5.38 4.32 -18.33
CA GLY A 420 -5.73 3.41 -17.25
C GLY A 420 -7.09 3.74 -16.63
N ARG A 421 -7.22 3.46 -15.32
CA ARG A 421 -8.47 3.63 -14.58
C ARG A 421 -9.05 5.04 -14.64
N LYS A 422 -8.21 6.07 -14.69
CA LYS A 422 -8.65 7.49 -14.64
C LYS A 422 -9.49 7.90 -15.84
N ASN A 423 -9.24 7.36 -17.04
CA ASN A 423 -10.10 7.54 -18.22
C ASN A 423 -10.83 6.26 -18.63
N ARG A 424 -10.82 5.23 -17.73
CA ARG A 424 -11.56 3.97 -17.85
C ARG A 424 -11.05 3.03 -18.94
N ARG A 425 -9.88 3.26 -19.48
CA ARG A 425 -9.28 2.48 -20.54
C ARG A 425 -7.75 2.41 -20.41
N GLY A 426 -7.25 1.21 -20.23
CA GLY A 426 -5.82 0.89 -20.16
C GLY A 426 -5.53 -0.46 -20.79
N PHE A 427 -4.88 -1.34 -20.07
CA PHE A 427 -4.84 -2.78 -20.37
C PHE A 427 -6.21 -3.42 -20.16
N TYR A 428 -6.99 -2.83 -19.25
CA TYR A 428 -8.34 -3.25 -18.92
C TYR A 428 -9.36 -2.15 -19.22
N LEU A 429 -10.61 -2.58 -19.34
CA LEU A 429 -11.78 -1.70 -19.35
C LEU A 429 -12.32 -1.56 -17.92
N TYR A 430 -12.89 -0.39 -17.61
CA TYR A 430 -13.44 -0.07 -16.31
C TYR A 430 -14.89 0.36 -16.40
N HIS A 431 -15.70 -0.10 -15.46
CA HIS A 431 -17.14 0.20 -15.44
C HIS A 431 -17.38 1.70 -15.27
N SER A 432 -18.31 2.24 -16.08
CA SER A 432 -18.54 3.69 -16.21
C SER A 432 -19.00 4.38 -14.91
N ARG A 433 -19.76 3.69 -14.06
CA ARG A 433 -20.33 4.25 -12.83
C ARG A 433 -19.49 3.92 -11.59
N THR A 434 -19.02 2.69 -11.47
CA THR A 434 -18.32 2.23 -10.25
C THR A 434 -16.81 2.38 -10.35
N GLY A 435 -16.24 2.45 -11.58
CA GLY A 435 -14.81 2.46 -11.81
C GLY A 435 -14.14 1.10 -11.51
N ASP A 436 -14.93 0.03 -11.38
CA ASP A 436 -14.39 -1.31 -11.15
C ASP A 436 -13.80 -1.87 -12.45
N ARG A 437 -12.69 -2.60 -12.32
CA ARG A 437 -12.06 -3.31 -13.42
C ARG A 437 -13.00 -4.41 -13.93
N THR A 438 -13.19 -4.51 -15.25
CA THR A 438 -14.08 -5.47 -15.88
C THR A 438 -13.30 -6.56 -16.60
N GLN A 439 -12.87 -6.31 -17.82
CA GLN A 439 -12.20 -7.29 -18.69
C GLN A 439 -10.97 -6.68 -19.35
N VAL A 440 -10.08 -7.51 -19.88
CA VAL A 440 -8.97 -7.08 -20.73
C VAL A 440 -9.54 -6.38 -21.99
N ASP A 441 -9.02 -5.20 -22.31
CA ASP A 441 -9.32 -4.56 -23.59
C ASP A 441 -8.49 -5.20 -24.70
N LYS A 442 -9.08 -6.19 -25.39
CA LYS A 442 -8.41 -6.95 -26.45
C LYS A 442 -7.88 -6.09 -27.60
N SER A 443 -8.40 -4.85 -27.77
CA SER A 443 -7.87 -3.95 -28.80
C SER A 443 -6.43 -3.49 -28.52
N ILE A 444 -5.90 -3.74 -27.31
CA ILE A 444 -4.52 -3.41 -26.98
C ILE A 444 -3.52 -4.21 -27.85
N TYR A 445 -3.84 -5.45 -28.19
CA TYR A 445 -2.99 -6.28 -29.03
C TYR A 445 -2.87 -5.73 -30.45
N GLN A 446 -3.93 -5.13 -30.98
CA GLN A 446 -3.91 -4.44 -32.29
C GLN A 446 -3.07 -3.16 -32.22
N VAL A 447 -3.22 -2.36 -31.14
CA VAL A 447 -2.45 -1.12 -30.91
C VAL A 447 -0.95 -1.41 -30.79
N LEU A 448 -0.60 -2.54 -30.20
CA LEU A 448 0.79 -2.99 -30.05
C LEU A 448 1.29 -3.81 -31.27
N GLU A 449 0.39 -4.15 -32.22
CA GLU A 449 0.70 -4.98 -33.39
C GLU A 449 1.34 -6.31 -32.99
N ILE A 450 0.72 -7.00 -32.05
CA ILE A 450 1.16 -8.32 -31.55
C ILE A 450 0.06 -9.36 -31.70
N THR A 451 0.49 -10.61 -31.86
CA THR A 451 -0.38 -11.79 -31.81
C THR A 451 -0.18 -12.48 -30.45
N VAL A 452 -1.26 -12.88 -29.83
CA VAL A 452 -1.20 -13.62 -28.56
C VAL A 452 -0.93 -15.07 -28.85
N GLU A 453 0.18 -15.61 -28.35
CA GLU A 453 0.62 -16.98 -28.55
C GLU A 453 0.65 -17.78 -27.24
N ASN A 454 0.92 -17.11 -26.09
CA ASN A 454 1.06 -17.71 -24.76
C ASN A 454 2.10 -18.84 -24.72
N ASN A 455 3.34 -18.50 -25.06
CA ASN A 455 4.45 -19.43 -25.17
C ASN A 455 5.17 -19.69 -23.83
N LEU A 456 4.95 -18.84 -22.82
CA LEU A 456 5.61 -18.95 -21.53
C LEU A 456 4.73 -19.65 -20.49
N GLU A 457 5.35 -20.53 -19.74
CA GLU A 457 4.73 -21.06 -18.54
C GLU A 457 4.61 -19.97 -17.45
N PRO A 458 3.59 -20.03 -16.57
CA PRO A 458 3.38 -19.03 -15.52
C PRO A 458 4.62 -18.77 -14.65
N GLU A 459 5.39 -19.81 -14.34
CA GLU A 459 6.63 -19.72 -13.56
C GLU A 459 7.71 -18.92 -14.27
N GLN A 460 7.80 -19.01 -15.61
CA GLN A 460 8.76 -18.24 -16.40
C GLN A 460 8.40 -16.74 -16.41
N ILE A 461 7.11 -16.40 -16.52
CA ILE A 461 6.62 -15.03 -16.43
C ILE A 461 6.96 -14.44 -15.05
N VAL A 462 6.64 -15.18 -13.98
CA VAL A 462 6.95 -14.77 -12.60
C VAL A 462 8.45 -14.54 -12.44
N ARG A 463 9.26 -15.50 -12.88
CA ARG A 463 10.72 -15.44 -12.76
C ARG A 463 11.31 -14.22 -13.44
N ARG A 464 10.92 -13.92 -14.68
CA ARG A 464 11.35 -12.72 -15.42
C ARG A 464 11.05 -11.43 -14.65
N CYS A 465 9.80 -11.26 -14.26
CA CYS A 465 9.36 -10.05 -13.58
C CYS A 465 10.01 -9.87 -12.20
N ILE A 466 10.12 -10.94 -11.42
CA ILE A 466 10.67 -10.87 -10.06
C ILE A 466 12.18 -10.68 -10.06
N LEU A 467 12.92 -11.28 -11.00
CA LEU A 467 14.36 -11.05 -11.12
C LEU A 467 14.72 -9.58 -11.33
N MET A 468 13.95 -8.87 -12.16
CA MET A 468 14.13 -7.42 -12.34
C MET A 468 13.93 -6.65 -11.05
N MET A 469 12.92 -7.02 -10.28
CA MET A 469 12.62 -6.41 -8.98
C MET A 469 13.73 -6.68 -7.95
N LEU A 470 14.25 -7.91 -7.88
CA LEU A 470 15.32 -8.31 -6.96
C LEU A 470 16.64 -7.63 -7.30
N ASN A 471 16.98 -7.57 -8.59
CA ASN A 471 18.20 -6.91 -9.05
C ASN A 471 18.20 -5.41 -8.72
N GLU A 472 17.08 -4.73 -8.96
CA GLU A 472 16.98 -3.30 -8.64
C GLU A 472 16.93 -3.03 -7.13
N ALA A 473 16.36 -3.94 -6.34
CA ALA A 473 16.46 -3.87 -4.88
C ALA A 473 17.93 -3.95 -4.41
N ALA A 474 18.72 -4.82 -5.03
CA ALA A 474 20.14 -4.93 -4.75
C ALA A 474 20.92 -3.67 -5.19
N TYR A 475 20.59 -3.06 -6.34
CA TYR A 475 21.11 -1.74 -6.73
C TYR A 475 20.78 -0.67 -5.69
N CYS A 476 19.59 -0.68 -5.10
CA CYS A 476 19.22 0.27 -4.05
C CYS A 476 20.11 0.17 -2.80
N LEU A 477 20.57 -1.03 -2.44
CA LEU A 477 21.57 -1.21 -1.37
C LEU A 477 22.95 -0.74 -1.81
N GLN A 478 23.39 -1.11 -3.01
CA GLN A 478 24.68 -0.71 -3.57
C GLN A 478 24.84 0.82 -3.63
N GLU A 479 23.77 1.51 -4.01
CA GLU A 479 23.72 2.97 -4.15
C GLU A 479 23.39 3.71 -2.84
N ASN A 480 23.20 2.97 -1.75
CA ASN A 480 22.78 3.50 -0.45
C ASN A 480 21.47 4.31 -0.51
N ILE A 481 20.52 3.88 -1.34
CA ILE A 481 19.17 4.46 -1.36
C ILE A 481 18.47 4.18 -0.04
N ILE A 482 18.62 2.97 0.46
CA ILE A 482 18.32 2.57 1.84
C ILE A 482 19.54 1.85 2.42
N THR A 483 19.64 1.83 3.75
CA THR A 483 20.76 1.18 4.47
C THR A 483 20.32 -0.05 5.25
N ASN A 484 19.03 -0.19 5.51
CA ASN A 484 18.48 -1.26 6.35
C ASN A 484 17.56 -2.18 5.55
N GLN A 485 18.00 -3.42 5.31
CA GLN A 485 17.22 -4.43 4.58
C GLN A 485 15.89 -4.77 5.26
N ASN A 486 15.82 -4.77 6.61
CA ASN A 486 14.57 -5.06 7.30
C ASN A 486 13.53 -3.95 7.08
N GLU A 487 13.96 -2.69 7.05
CA GLU A 487 13.08 -1.56 6.71
C GLU A 487 12.63 -1.65 5.24
N GLY A 488 13.52 -2.01 4.32
CA GLY A 488 13.20 -2.28 2.92
C GLY A 488 12.22 -3.43 2.72
N ASN A 489 12.29 -4.46 3.56
CA ASN A 489 11.29 -5.54 3.58
C ASN A 489 9.90 -5.01 3.94
N VAL A 490 9.80 -4.24 5.03
CA VAL A 490 8.53 -3.63 5.45
C VAL A 490 8.02 -2.66 4.39
N ALA A 491 8.92 -1.85 3.80
CA ALA A 491 8.60 -0.90 2.76
C ALA A 491 8.04 -1.58 1.51
N SER A 492 8.65 -2.67 1.05
CA SER A 492 8.15 -3.42 -0.11
C SER A 492 6.76 -4.01 0.14
N VAL A 493 6.49 -4.51 1.34
CA VAL A 493 5.17 -5.05 1.73
C VAL A 493 4.12 -3.94 1.81
N LEU A 494 4.40 -2.83 2.51
CA LEU A 494 3.42 -1.77 2.76
C LEU A 494 3.26 -0.78 1.59
N GLY A 495 4.33 -0.53 0.84
CA GLY A 495 4.39 0.44 -0.25
C GLY A 495 3.91 -0.10 -1.60
N MET A 496 4.33 -1.32 -1.97
CA MET A 496 4.03 -1.90 -3.27
C MET A 496 3.25 -3.23 -3.23
N PHE A 497 2.82 -3.68 -2.03
CA PHE A 497 2.11 -4.95 -1.84
C PHE A 497 2.92 -6.19 -2.24
N PHE A 498 4.23 -6.15 -2.04
CA PHE A 498 5.01 -7.38 -2.13
C PHE A 498 4.43 -8.42 -1.15
N PRO A 499 4.33 -9.70 -1.54
CA PRO A 499 3.67 -10.72 -0.72
C PRO A 499 4.26 -10.81 0.69
N GLU A 500 3.49 -10.44 1.71
CA GLU A 500 3.97 -10.34 3.10
C GLU A 500 4.41 -11.69 3.69
N PHE A 501 3.80 -12.80 3.23
CA PHE A 501 4.18 -14.16 3.65
C PHE A 501 5.57 -14.58 3.16
N ARG A 502 6.16 -13.84 2.19
CA ARG A 502 7.55 -13.97 1.73
C ARG A 502 8.52 -13.08 2.52
N GLY A 503 8.03 -12.22 3.41
CA GLY A 503 8.84 -11.40 4.31
C GLY A 503 9.36 -10.08 3.77
N GLY A 504 9.05 -9.75 2.54
CA GLY A 504 9.56 -8.59 1.82
C GLY A 504 10.66 -8.95 0.82
N ILE A 505 11.09 -7.94 0.07
CA ILE A 505 11.95 -8.13 -1.11
C ILE A 505 13.32 -8.73 -0.78
N TYR A 506 13.99 -8.26 0.29
CA TYR A 506 15.31 -8.75 0.68
C TYR A 506 15.23 -10.11 1.39
N ALA A 507 14.17 -10.35 2.17
CA ALA A 507 13.95 -11.66 2.77
C ALA A 507 13.73 -12.73 1.70
N TYR A 508 13.05 -12.38 0.61
CA TYR A 508 12.86 -13.26 -0.52
C TYR A 508 14.14 -13.44 -1.35
N LEU A 509 14.95 -12.37 -1.52
CA LEU A 509 16.28 -12.46 -2.12
C LEU A 509 17.17 -13.44 -1.33
N ASP A 510 17.17 -13.32 0.00
CA ASP A 510 17.95 -14.21 0.87
C ASP A 510 17.45 -15.67 0.80
N GLU A 511 16.15 -15.88 0.64
CA GLU A 511 15.55 -17.20 0.49
C GLU A 511 15.99 -17.92 -0.79
N ILE A 512 16.03 -17.19 -1.93
CA ILE A 512 16.50 -17.74 -3.21
C ILE A 512 18.02 -17.94 -3.19
N GLY A 513 18.76 -17.01 -2.59
CA GLY A 513 20.22 -16.98 -2.56
C GLY A 513 20.83 -16.21 -3.73
N ALA A 514 21.86 -15.41 -3.45
CA ALA A 514 22.49 -14.54 -4.44
C ALA A 514 23.10 -15.31 -5.61
N GLN A 515 23.68 -16.50 -5.37
CA GLN A 515 24.24 -17.36 -6.43
C GLN A 515 23.18 -17.74 -7.48
N THR A 516 22.03 -18.21 -7.02
CA THR A 516 20.90 -18.60 -7.90
C THR A 516 20.40 -17.39 -8.68
N ILE A 517 20.22 -16.24 -8.01
CA ILE A 517 19.74 -15.00 -8.66
C ILE A 517 20.71 -14.53 -9.74
N VAL A 518 22.03 -14.53 -9.47
CA VAL A 518 23.05 -14.13 -10.44
C VAL A 518 23.05 -15.07 -11.63
N ALA A 519 23.03 -16.39 -11.41
CA ALA A 519 22.99 -17.36 -12.50
C ALA A 519 21.74 -17.18 -13.39
N GLU A 520 20.58 -16.96 -12.77
CA GLU A 520 19.34 -16.74 -13.49
C GLU A 520 19.34 -15.41 -14.27
N LEU A 521 19.86 -14.34 -13.67
CA LEU A 521 20.00 -13.05 -14.35
C LEU A 521 20.92 -13.16 -15.57
N MET A 522 22.05 -13.88 -15.47
CA MET A 522 22.95 -14.10 -16.60
C MET A 522 22.27 -14.87 -17.74
N LEU A 523 21.47 -15.88 -17.45
CA LEU A 523 20.64 -16.55 -18.48
C LEU A 523 19.65 -15.58 -19.13
N MET A 524 19.05 -14.68 -18.36
CA MET A 524 18.15 -13.66 -18.89
C MET A 524 18.88 -12.60 -19.72
N VAL A 525 20.15 -12.29 -19.40
CA VAL A 525 20.99 -11.41 -20.24
C VAL A 525 21.15 -12.01 -21.64
N GLU A 526 21.46 -13.31 -21.72
CA GLU A 526 21.61 -14.00 -23.01
C GLU A 526 20.30 -14.00 -23.83
N GLN A 527 19.16 -14.17 -23.19
CA GLN A 527 17.86 -14.29 -23.85
C GLN A 527 17.19 -12.95 -24.15
N HIS A 528 17.34 -11.97 -23.24
CA HIS A 528 16.53 -10.74 -23.24
C HIS A 528 17.37 -9.46 -23.20
N GLY A 529 18.70 -9.57 -23.14
CA GLY A 529 19.64 -8.45 -23.23
C GLY A 529 20.04 -7.82 -21.89
N GLU A 530 20.87 -6.79 -21.98
CA GLU A 530 21.63 -6.19 -20.89
C GLU A 530 20.78 -5.60 -19.74
N ARG A 531 19.48 -5.41 -19.93
CA ARG A 531 18.62 -4.92 -18.85
C ARG A 531 18.58 -5.85 -17.64
N PHE A 532 18.92 -7.14 -17.83
CA PHE A 532 19.04 -8.14 -16.77
C PHE A 532 20.43 -8.22 -16.15
N GLN A 533 21.38 -7.38 -16.55
CA GLN A 533 22.75 -7.42 -16.02
C GLN A 533 22.74 -7.37 -14.49
N PRO A 534 23.31 -8.38 -13.79
CA PRO A 534 23.37 -8.40 -12.33
C PRO A 534 24.13 -7.21 -11.78
N CYS A 535 23.66 -6.60 -10.68
CA CYS A 535 24.41 -5.57 -9.99
C CYS A 535 25.65 -6.16 -9.27
N GLU A 536 26.67 -5.33 -9.08
CA GLU A 536 27.95 -5.74 -8.46
C GLU A 536 27.78 -6.26 -7.05
N TRP A 537 26.85 -5.67 -6.27
CA TRP A 537 26.53 -6.12 -4.93
C TRP A 537 26.04 -7.58 -4.89
N LEU A 538 25.18 -7.99 -5.83
CA LEU A 538 24.71 -9.37 -5.95
C LEU A 538 25.87 -10.32 -6.35
N VAL A 539 26.70 -9.92 -7.30
CA VAL A 539 27.84 -10.73 -7.75
C VAL A 539 28.82 -10.96 -6.60
N THR A 540 29.17 -9.91 -5.87
CA THR A 540 30.06 -9.99 -4.70
C THR A 540 29.47 -10.89 -3.62
N ARG A 541 28.17 -10.74 -3.32
CA ARG A 541 27.46 -11.56 -2.32
C ARG A 541 27.40 -13.03 -2.76
N ALA A 542 27.21 -13.32 -4.04
CA ALA A 542 27.22 -14.67 -4.57
C ALA A 542 28.60 -15.33 -4.40
N ALA A 543 29.69 -14.61 -4.68
CA ALA A 543 31.05 -15.10 -4.46
C ALA A 543 31.33 -15.42 -2.99
N GLN A 544 30.96 -14.53 -2.07
CA GLN A 544 31.09 -14.74 -0.62
C GLN A 544 30.29 -15.96 -0.13
N GLN A 545 29.11 -16.20 -0.67
CA GLN A 545 28.30 -17.38 -0.34
C GLN A 545 28.95 -18.67 -0.85
N ALA A 546 29.61 -18.63 -2.02
CA ALA A 546 30.35 -19.77 -2.54
C ALA A 546 31.55 -20.13 -1.66
N GLU A 547 32.33 -19.12 -1.25
CA GLU A 547 33.49 -19.30 -0.36
C GLU A 547 33.08 -19.85 1.02
N ALA A 548 31.95 -19.39 1.57
CA ALA A 548 31.46 -19.86 2.87
C ALA A 548 30.90 -21.30 2.83
N ALA A 549 30.54 -21.81 1.65
CA ALA A 549 30.03 -23.17 1.44
C ALA A 549 31.12 -24.19 1.08
N ALA A 550 32.30 -23.72 0.64
CA ALA A 550 33.48 -24.53 0.33
C ALA A 550 34.33 -24.77 1.61
#